data_565dc65257a869e7362ebcc3112466b4
#
_entry.id   565dc65257a869e7362ebcc3112466b4
#
_cell.length_a   1.000
_cell.length_b   1.000
_cell.length_c   1.000
_cell.angle_alpha   90.00
_cell.angle_beta   90.00
_cell.angle_gamma   90.00
#
_symmetry.space_group_name_H-M   'P 1'
#
loop_
_entity.id
_entity.type
_entity.pdbx_description
1 polymer ?
#
loop_
_entity_poly.entity_id
_entity_poly.type
_entity_poly.pdbx_seq_one_letter_code
_entity_poly.pdbx_strand_id
1 'polypeptide(L)'
;MSKAYEQSGVNIHAGYEAVERMSSHVKRTMRKEVIGGLGGFGATFDLSQLNMTAPVLVSGTDGVGTKSKLAIDYGKHDSIGIDAVAMCVNDILTTGAEPLYFLDYIATNKVVPEVIEQIVKGISDACVETNTALIGGETAEMGEMYHEGEYDVAGFAVGAVEKDDYVDGSEVKEGQVVIGLASSGIHSNGYSLVRKLINESGIDLASNFDNRPFIDVFLEPTKLYVKPVLALKKEVSIKAMNHITGGGFYENIPRALPAGYAARIDTTSFPTPKIFDWLQQQGNIETNEMYNIFNMGIGYTVIVDEKDVSRALKILAEQNVEAYQIGHIVKNESTAIELLGV
;
A
#
# COMPACT_ATOMS: atom_id res chain seq x y z
N MET A 1 -9.51 -30.97 -25.59
CA MET A 1 -9.40 -29.50 -25.50
C MET A 1 -9.66 -28.90 -26.88
N SER A 2 -10.26 -27.73 -26.95
CA SER A 2 -10.62 -27.12 -28.23
C SER A 2 -9.38 -26.55 -28.91
N LYS A 3 -8.99 -27.12 -30.06
CA LYS A 3 -7.91 -26.60 -30.90
C LYS A 3 -8.13 -25.12 -31.30
N ALA A 4 -9.37 -24.65 -31.24
CA ALA A 4 -9.73 -23.27 -31.53
C ALA A 4 -9.20 -22.28 -30.45
N TYR A 5 -9.14 -22.68 -29.20
CA TYR A 5 -8.56 -21.85 -28.12
C TYR A 5 -7.05 -21.68 -28.24
N GLU A 6 -6.33 -22.79 -28.60
CA GLU A 6 -4.88 -22.72 -28.88
C GLU A 6 -4.58 -21.85 -30.10
N GLN A 7 -5.44 -21.89 -31.12
CA GLN A 7 -5.32 -21.06 -32.30
C GLN A 7 -5.63 -19.57 -32.08
N SER A 8 -6.35 -19.23 -31.02
CA SER A 8 -6.60 -17.84 -30.59
C SER A 8 -5.50 -17.28 -29.65
N GLY A 9 -4.44 -18.06 -29.39
CA GLY A 9 -3.29 -17.59 -28.60
C GLY A 9 -3.40 -17.86 -27.10
N VAL A 10 -4.49 -18.45 -26.60
CA VAL A 10 -4.71 -18.74 -25.16
C VAL A 10 -4.12 -20.09 -24.79
N ASN A 11 -3.18 -20.09 -23.82
CA ASN A 11 -2.56 -21.33 -23.31
C ASN A 11 -3.22 -21.79 -21.99
N ILE A 12 -4.25 -22.63 -22.10
CA ILE A 12 -4.98 -23.18 -20.94
C ILE A 12 -4.06 -23.97 -19.99
N HIS A 13 -3.04 -24.68 -20.51
CA HIS A 13 -2.11 -25.45 -19.69
C HIS A 13 -1.24 -24.55 -18.79
N ALA A 14 -0.76 -23.43 -19.33
CA ALA A 14 -0.02 -22.44 -18.54
C ALA A 14 -0.89 -21.85 -17.41
N GLY A 15 -2.19 -21.62 -17.67
CA GLY A 15 -3.14 -21.20 -16.65
C GLY A 15 -3.27 -22.24 -15.51
N TYR A 16 -3.45 -23.50 -15.83
CA TYR A 16 -3.54 -24.59 -14.82
C TYR A 16 -2.23 -24.73 -14.04
N GLU A 17 -1.08 -24.67 -14.71
CA GLU A 17 0.22 -24.72 -14.06
C GLU A 17 0.41 -23.54 -13.09
N ALA A 18 0.04 -22.31 -13.49
CA ALA A 18 0.10 -21.16 -12.62
C ALA A 18 -0.76 -21.37 -11.37
N VAL A 19 -2.00 -21.87 -11.50
CA VAL A 19 -2.89 -22.17 -10.35
C VAL A 19 -2.27 -23.22 -9.42
N GLU A 20 -1.66 -24.27 -9.96
CA GLU A 20 -1.00 -25.31 -9.16
C GLU A 20 0.17 -24.73 -8.37
N ARG A 21 1.05 -23.96 -9.02
CA ARG A 21 2.21 -23.32 -8.39
C ARG A 21 1.83 -22.37 -7.25
N MET A 22 0.82 -21.52 -7.44
CA MET A 22 0.41 -20.55 -6.42
C MET A 22 -0.44 -21.16 -5.28
N SER A 23 -0.97 -22.37 -5.43
CA SER A 23 -1.87 -22.98 -4.44
C SER A 23 -1.28 -23.05 -3.03
N SER A 24 0.03 -23.37 -2.90
CA SER A 24 0.70 -23.43 -1.59
C SER A 24 0.83 -22.05 -0.93
N HIS A 25 1.06 -21.03 -1.72
CA HIS A 25 1.16 -19.65 -1.24
C HIS A 25 -0.20 -19.15 -0.72
N VAL A 26 -1.25 -19.35 -1.50
CA VAL A 26 -2.61 -18.96 -1.12
C VAL A 26 -3.10 -19.67 0.14
N LYS A 27 -2.83 -20.96 0.29
CA LYS A 27 -3.23 -21.74 1.48
C LYS A 27 -2.70 -21.16 2.80
N ARG A 28 -1.53 -20.51 2.80
CA ARG A 28 -0.95 -19.89 4.01
C ARG A 28 -1.76 -18.71 4.52
N THR A 29 -2.56 -18.08 3.67
CA THR A 29 -3.34 -16.87 3.99
C THR A 29 -4.71 -17.20 4.59
N MET A 30 -5.12 -18.49 4.57
CA MET A 30 -6.48 -18.87 4.95
C MET A 30 -6.77 -18.57 6.41
N ARG A 31 -7.92 -17.96 6.65
CA ARG A 31 -8.48 -17.66 7.97
C ARG A 31 -9.64 -18.62 8.26
N LYS A 32 -9.98 -18.77 9.54
CA LYS A 32 -11.10 -19.64 10.00
C LYS A 32 -12.47 -19.19 9.47
N GLU A 33 -12.61 -17.90 9.17
CA GLU A 33 -13.82 -17.28 8.65
C GLU A 33 -14.08 -17.60 7.17
N VAL A 34 -13.08 -18.11 6.45
CA VAL A 34 -13.21 -18.47 5.02
C VAL A 34 -14.01 -19.76 4.90
N ILE A 35 -15.14 -19.73 4.19
CA ILE A 35 -15.96 -20.90 3.90
C ILE A 35 -15.66 -21.41 2.49
N GLY A 36 -15.29 -22.68 2.37
CA GLY A 36 -14.94 -23.28 1.08
C GLY A 36 -13.45 -23.16 0.74
N GLY A 37 -13.13 -23.26 -0.55
CA GLY A 37 -11.75 -23.23 -1.06
C GLY A 37 -11.66 -22.46 -2.38
N LEU A 38 -10.45 -22.37 -2.92
CA LEU A 38 -10.21 -21.81 -4.25
C LEU A 38 -10.92 -22.62 -5.34
N GLY A 39 -11.40 -21.94 -6.39
CA GLY A 39 -11.97 -22.55 -7.61
C GLY A 39 -13.49 -22.54 -7.66
N GLY A 40 -14.18 -21.91 -6.71
CA GLY A 40 -15.61 -21.61 -6.83
C GLY A 40 -15.85 -20.34 -7.68
N PHE A 41 -17.11 -20.12 -8.11
CA PHE A 41 -17.48 -18.89 -8.82
C PHE A 41 -17.41 -17.64 -7.94
N GLY A 42 -17.42 -17.78 -6.64
CA GLY A 42 -17.31 -16.70 -5.67
C GLY A 42 -16.61 -17.16 -4.40
N ALA A 43 -15.98 -16.21 -3.74
CA ALA A 43 -15.34 -16.42 -2.45
C ALA A 43 -16.34 -16.11 -1.33
N THR A 44 -16.30 -16.87 -0.24
CA THR A 44 -17.21 -16.72 0.90
C THR A 44 -16.46 -16.50 2.20
N PHE A 45 -16.94 -15.56 2.99
CA PHE A 45 -16.36 -15.20 4.28
C PHE A 45 -17.49 -15.05 5.33
N ASP A 46 -17.36 -15.76 6.44
CA ASP A 46 -18.38 -15.81 7.50
C ASP A 46 -18.17 -14.68 8.51
N LEU A 47 -18.93 -13.60 8.36
CA LEU A 47 -18.87 -12.45 9.26
C LEU A 47 -19.34 -12.78 10.68
N SER A 48 -20.14 -13.85 10.88
CA SER A 48 -20.64 -14.23 12.22
C SER A 48 -19.52 -14.70 13.15
N GLN A 49 -18.36 -15.06 12.61
CA GLN A 49 -17.19 -15.47 13.37
C GLN A 49 -16.29 -14.30 13.80
N LEU A 50 -16.58 -13.08 13.34
CA LEU A 50 -15.93 -11.88 13.82
C LEU A 50 -16.44 -11.54 15.22
N ASN A 51 -15.53 -11.10 16.08
CA ASN A 51 -15.90 -10.68 17.44
C ASN A 51 -16.39 -9.22 17.42
N MET A 52 -17.45 -8.95 16.61
CA MET A 52 -18.06 -7.64 16.40
C MET A 52 -19.57 -7.73 16.58
N THR A 53 -20.14 -6.70 17.18
CA THR A 53 -21.59 -6.59 17.42
C THR A 53 -22.31 -5.90 16.26
N ALA A 54 -21.71 -4.85 15.73
CA ALA A 54 -22.26 -4.06 14.63
C ALA A 54 -21.14 -3.76 13.59
N PRO A 55 -20.67 -4.79 12.86
CA PRO A 55 -19.59 -4.62 11.90
C PRO A 55 -19.99 -3.72 10.74
N VAL A 56 -19.14 -2.74 10.42
CA VAL A 56 -19.20 -1.93 9.20
C VAL A 56 -18.14 -2.46 8.25
N LEU A 57 -18.53 -2.83 7.03
CA LEU A 57 -17.61 -3.26 5.99
C LEU A 57 -16.98 -2.04 5.32
N VAL A 58 -15.67 -2.11 5.11
CA VAL A 58 -14.88 -1.11 4.39
C VAL A 58 -14.20 -1.83 3.24
N SER A 59 -14.30 -1.28 2.04
CA SER A 59 -13.66 -1.85 0.85
C SER A 59 -12.82 -0.80 0.12
N GLY A 60 -11.71 -1.25 -0.41
CA GLY A 60 -10.80 -0.46 -1.23
C GLY A 60 -10.28 -1.27 -2.40
N THR A 61 -10.02 -0.61 -3.51
CA THR A 61 -9.37 -1.18 -4.69
C THR A 61 -8.31 -0.24 -5.17
N ASP A 62 -7.17 -0.79 -5.55
CA ASP A 62 -6.05 -0.03 -6.12
C ASP A 62 -5.20 -0.93 -7.02
N GLY A 63 -4.40 -0.31 -7.87
CA GLY A 63 -3.41 -0.97 -8.71
C GLY A 63 -1.98 -0.58 -8.33
N VAL A 64 -1.00 -1.36 -8.78
CA VAL A 64 0.42 -1.03 -8.55
C VAL A 64 0.88 0.10 -9.46
N GLY A 65 0.27 0.24 -10.63
CA GLY A 65 0.60 1.27 -11.59
C GLY A 65 1.98 1.05 -12.26
N THR A 66 2.62 2.15 -12.65
CA THR A 66 3.81 2.11 -13.54
C THR A 66 5.10 1.62 -12.86
N LYS A 67 5.09 1.34 -11.55
CA LYS A 67 6.16 0.61 -10.85
C LYS A 67 6.34 -0.78 -11.45
N SER A 68 5.24 -1.44 -11.84
CA SER A 68 5.26 -2.75 -12.49
C SER A 68 6.19 -2.81 -13.70
N LYS A 69 6.34 -1.71 -14.45
CA LYS A 69 7.23 -1.67 -15.62
C LYS A 69 8.69 -1.85 -15.25
N LEU A 70 9.15 -1.31 -14.11
CA LEU A 70 10.52 -1.56 -13.62
C LEU A 70 10.69 -3.03 -13.21
N ALA A 71 9.69 -3.62 -12.57
CA ALA A 71 9.72 -5.02 -12.19
C ALA A 71 9.80 -5.95 -13.42
N ILE A 72 9.05 -5.64 -14.47
CA ILE A 72 9.08 -6.35 -15.77
C ILE A 72 10.46 -6.25 -16.40
N ASP A 73 10.99 -5.04 -16.53
CA ASP A 73 12.26 -4.79 -17.22
C ASP A 73 13.46 -5.47 -16.51
N TYR A 74 13.36 -5.71 -15.19
CA TYR A 74 14.42 -6.31 -14.38
C TYR A 74 14.11 -7.71 -13.85
N GLY A 75 12.97 -8.31 -14.21
CA GLY A 75 12.59 -9.68 -13.83
C GLY A 75 12.40 -9.88 -12.32
N LYS A 76 11.92 -8.85 -11.60
CA LYS A 76 11.67 -8.87 -10.14
C LYS A 76 10.20 -8.62 -9.86
N HIS A 77 9.42 -9.68 -9.68
CA HIS A 77 7.97 -9.60 -9.69
C HIS A 77 7.31 -9.75 -8.30
N ASP A 78 8.01 -10.29 -7.31
CA ASP A 78 7.45 -10.59 -5.98
C ASP A 78 7.10 -9.31 -5.20
N SER A 79 7.90 -8.25 -5.29
CA SER A 79 7.62 -6.95 -4.65
C SER A 79 6.31 -6.34 -5.11
N ILE A 80 5.93 -6.54 -6.38
CA ILE A 80 4.70 -6.00 -6.99
C ILE A 80 3.44 -6.56 -6.31
N GLY A 81 3.45 -7.85 -5.96
CA GLY A 81 2.36 -8.46 -5.20
C GLY A 81 2.17 -7.84 -3.83
N ILE A 82 3.27 -7.52 -3.14
CA ILE A 82 3.22 -6.83 -1.84
C ILE A 82 2.63 -5.42 -2.01
N ASP A 83 3.07 -4.69 -3.03
CA ASP A 83 2.54 -3.35 -3.34
C ASP A 83 1.03 -3.38 -3.57
N ALA A 84 0.52 -4.34 -4.36
CA ALA A 84 -0.92 -4.47 -4.63
C ALA A 84 -1.76 -4.63 -3.36
N VAL A 85 -1.30 -5.47 -2.42
CA VAL A 85 -1.97 -5.65 -1.13
C VAL A 85 -1.85 -4.39 -0.28
N ALA A 86 -0.64 -3.84 -0.16
CA ALA A 86 -0.36 -2.70 0.72
C ALA A 86 -1.19 -1.47 0.35
N MET A 87 -1.32 -1.16 -0.95
CA MET A 87 -2.12 -0.02 -1.42
C MET A 87 -3.58 -0.15 -0.98
N CYS A 88 -4.17 -1.34 -1.09
CA CYS A 88 -5.56 -1.57 -0.70
C CYS A 88 -5.75 -1.64 0.83
N VAL A 89 -4.92 -2.41 1.55
CA VAL A 89 -5.14 -2.63 2.99
C VAL A 89 -4.78 -1.43 3.84
N ASN A 90 -3.77 -0.64 3.45
CA ASN A 90 -3.42 0.59 4.15
C ASN A 90 -4.52 1.65 4.00
N ASP A 91 -5.22 1.69 2.85
CA ASP A 91 -6.34 2.61 2.62
C ASP A 91 -7.53 2.26 3.53
N ILE A 92 -7.98 1.01 3.53
CA ILE A 92 -9.12 0.62 4.39
C ILE A 92 -8.79 0.76 5.88
N LEU A 93 -7.51 0.59 6.25
CA LEU A 93 -7.03 0.78 7.62
C LEU A 93 -7.24 2.21 8.12
N THR A 94 -7.29 3.23 7.25
CA THR A 94 -7.50 4.64 7.64
C THR A 94 -8.81 4.87 8.38
N THR A 95 -9.78 3.98 8.20
CA THR A 95 -11.06 3.99 8.91
C THR A 95 -11.05 3.20 10.22
N GLY A 96 -9.91 2.61 10.57
CA GLY A 96 -9.77 1.71 11.72
C GLY A 96 -10.20 0.27 11.44
N ALA A 97 -10.49 -0.07 10.18
CA ALA A 97 -10.91 -1.41 9.79
C ALA A 97 -9.74 -2.42 9.80
N GLU A 98 -10.01 -3.62 10.32
CA GLU A 98 -9.15 -4.79 10.13
C GLU A 98 -9.39 -5.37 8.74
N PRO A 99 -8.35 -5.55 7.88
CA PRO A 99 -8.51 -6.29 6.63
C PRO A 99 -8.95 -7.73 6.89
N LEU A 100 -9.93 -8.21 6.12
CA LEU A 100 -10.47 -9.55 6.25
C LEU A 100 -10.03 -10.44 5.10
N TYR A 101 -10.23 -9.98 3.87
CA TYR A 101 -9.88 -10.72 2.67
C TYR A 101 -9.47 -9.81 1.52
N PHE A 102 -8.76 -10.41 0.59
CA PHE A 102 -8.22 -9.80 -0.61
C PHE A 102 -8.55 -10.63 -1.84
N LEU A 103 -8.75 -9.96 -2.95
CA LEU A 103 -8.91 -10.50 -4.29
C LEU A 103 -7.93 -9.77 -5.22
N ASP A 104 -7.25 -10.49 -6.09
CA ASP A 104 -6.37 -9.93 -7.10
C ASP A 104 -6.95 -10.01 -8.50
N TYR A 105 -6.53 -9.09 -9.36
CA TYR A 105 -6.72 -9.16 -10.79
C TYR A 105 -5.37 -8.96 -11.48
N ILE A 106 -4.93 -9.97 -12.21
CA ILE A 106 -3.68 -9.94 -12.97
C ILE A 106 -4.03 -10.04 -14.45
N ALA A 107 -3.84 -8.94 -15.19
CA ALA A 107 -3.98 -8.91 -16.64
C ALA A 107 -2.59 -8.98 -17.29
N THR A 108 -2.40 -9.87 -18.26
CA THR A 108 -1.09 -10.08 -18.89
C THR A 108 -1.24 -10.32 -20.39
N ASN A 109 -0.19 -10.03 -21.15
CA ASN A 109 -0.14 -10.42 -22.57
C ASN A 109 -0.28 -11.93 -22.72
N LYS A 110 0.56 -12.69 -22.01
CA LYS A 110 0.60 -14.14 -22.02
C LYS A 110 0.91 -14.65 -20.62
N VAL A 111 0.22 -15.70 -20.20
CA VAL A 111 0.47 -16.34 -18.90
C VAL A 111 1.84 -17.01 -18.92
N VAL A 112 2.76 -16.52 -18.07
CA VAL A 112 4.04 -17.13 -17.76
C VAL A 112 3.95 -17.62 -16.31
N PRO A 113 3.81 -18.94 -16.05
CA PRO A 113 3.51 -19.48 -14.71
C PRO A 113 4.46 -19.01 -13.63
N GLU A 114 5.76 -18.90 -13.93
CA GLU A 114 6.80 -18.44 -13.01
C GLU A 114 6.62 -16.97 -12.58
N VAL A 115 6.18 -16.11 -13.50
CA VAL A 115 5.92 -14.69 -13.22
C VAL A 115 4.67 -14.55 -12.35
N ILE A 116 3.59 -15.26 -12.72
CA ILE A 116 2.34 -15.25 -11.93
C ILE A 116 2.59 -15.80 -10.53
N GLU A 117 3.35 -16.90 -10.40
CA GLU A 117 3.73 -17.46 -9.10
C GLU A 117 4.45 -16.43 -8.22
N GLN A 118 5.42 -15.68 -8.76
CA GLN A 118 6.14 -14.65 -7.99
C GLN A 118 5.21 -13.52 -7.54
N ILE A 119 4.34 -13.03 -8.42
CA ILE A 119 3.38 -11.98 -8.06
C ILE A 119 2.45 -12.47 -6.95
N VAL A 120 1.84 -13.66 -7.11
CA VAL A 120 0.91 -14.22 -6.11
C VAL A 120 1.63 -14.60 -4.81
N LYS A 121 2.92 -14.99 -4.88
CA LYS A 121 3.74 -15.18 -3.69
C LYS A 121 3.85 -13.87 -2.90
N GLY A 122 4.17 -12.76 -3.56
CA GLY A 122 4.22 -11.43 -2.94
C GLY A 122 2.87 -11.02 -2.33
N ILE A 123 1.77 -11.22 -3.06
CA ILE A 123 0.41 -11.01 -2.54
C ILE A 123 0.17 -11.84 -1.28
N SER A 124 0.51 -13.14 -1.33
CA SER A 124 0.32 -14.06 -0.20
C SER A 124 1.17 -13.69 1.02
N ASP A 125 2.42 -13.27 0.81
CA ASP A 125 3.32 -12.85 1.88
C ASP A 125 2.75 -11.62 2.61
N ALA A 126 2.27 -10.62 1.86
CA ALA A 126 1.61 -9.45 2.43
C ALA A 126 0.28 -9.78 3.12
N CYS A 127 -0.51 -10.68 2.55
CA CYS A 127 -1.76 -11.17 3.15
C CYS A 127 -1.50 -11.90 4.49
N VAL A 128 -0.47 -12.72 4.57
CA VAL A 128 -0.05 -13.38 5.84
C VAL A 128 0.39 -12.32 6.86
N GLU A 129 1.18 -11.35 6.43
CA GLU A 129 1.63 -10.28 7.32
C GLU A 129 0.47 -9.46 7.88
N THR A 130 -0.54 -9.17 7.07
CA THR A 130 -1.69 -8.34 7.47
C THR A 130 -2.87 -9.15 8.05
N ASN A 131 -2.72 -10.47 8.20
CA ASN A 131 -3.78 -11.38 8.60
C ASN A 131 -5.02 -11.28 7.70
N THR A 132 -4.80 -11.13 6.39
CA THR A 132 -5.83 -11.02 5.35
C THR A 132 -5.89 -12.33 4.56
N ALA A 133 -7.07 -12.85 4.26
CA ALA A 133 -7.19 -14.06 3.47
C ALA A 133 -7.22 -13.75 1.97
N LEU A 134 -6.31 -14.31 1.19
CA LEU A 134 -6.40 -14.30 -0.27
C LEU A 134 -7.42 -15.36 -0.69
N ILE A 135 -8.67 -14.97 -0.95
CA ILE A 135 -9.79 -15.89 -1.13
C ILE A 135 -10.21 -16.12 -2.57
N GLY A 136 -9.65 -15.38 -3.50
CA GLY A 136 -9.94 -15.49 -4.93
C GLY A 136 -9.16 -14.46 -5.73
N GLY A 137 -9.35 -14.49 -7.03
CA GLY A 137 -8.72 -13.61 -7.98
C GLY A 137 -8.97 -14.04 -9.40
N GLU A 138 -8.39 -13.32 -10.35
CA GLU A 138 -8.48 -13.61 -11.77
C GLU A 138 -7.14 -13.35 -12.46
N THR A 139 -6.73 -14.26 -13.33
CA THR A 139 -5.61 -14.06 -14.26
C THR A 139 -6.13 -14.06 -15.70
N ALA A 140 -6.09 -12.90 -16.34
CA ALA A 140 -6.61 -12.73 -17.70
C ALA A 140 -5.48 -12.62 -18.72
N GLU A 141 -5.50 -13.51 -19.73
CA GLU A 141 -4.59 -13.46 -20.87
C GLU A 141 -5.18 -12.55 -21.96
N MET A 142 -4.54 -11.42 -22.24
CA MET A 142 -5.05 -10.32 -23.06
C MET A 142 -3.99 -9.87 -24.08
N GLY A 143 -3.59 -10.76 -24.98
CA GLY A 143 -2.47 -10.62 -25.90
C GLY A 143 -2.52 -9.43 -26.86
N GLU A 144 -3.72 -8.89 -27.15
CA GLU A 144 -3.85 -7.70 -28.01
C GLU A 144 -3.82 -6.38 -27.23
N MET A 145 -3.96 -6.43 -25.88
CA MET A 145 -4.00 -5.23 -25.03
C MET A 145 -2.66 -4.92 -24.38
N TYR A 146 -1.83 -5.94 -24.13
CA TYR A 146 -0.52 -5.82 -23.49
C TYR A 146 0.58 -6.28 -24.45
N HIS A 147 1.75 -5.63 -24.38
CA HIS A 147 2.92 -6.11 -25.11
C HIS A 147 3.52 -7.36 -24.45
N GLU A 148 4.35 -8.08 -25.19
CA GLU A 148 4.99 -9.29 -24.71
C GLU A 148 5.75 -9.04 -23.39
N GLY A 149 5.48 -9.88 -22.38
CA GLY A 149 6.05 -9.78 -21.04
C GLY A 149 5.39 -8.72 -20.13
N GLU A 150 4.48 -7.90 -20.64
CA GLU A 150 3.77 -6.90 -19.83
C GLU A 150 2.59 -7.50 -19.08
N TYR A 151 2.35 -6.95 -17.90
CA TYR A 151 1.20 -7.24 -17.05
C TYR A 151 0.76 -6.01 -16.26
N ASP A 152 -0.46 -6.05 -15.76
CA ASP A 152 -1.00 -5.13 -14.77
C ASP A 152 -1.55 -5.92 -13.58
N VAL A 153 -1.42 -5.35 -12.38
CA VAL A 153 -1.87 -5.97 -11.13
C VAL A 153 -2.70 -4.98 -10.35
N ALA A 154 -3.91 -5.38 -10.05
CA ALA A 154 -4.82 -4.64 -9.18
C ALA A 154 -5.34 -5.55 -8.06
N GLY A 155 -5.73 -4.93 -6.95
CA GLY A 155 -6.27 -5.60 -5.80
C GLY A 155 -7.61 -5.02 -5.37
N PHE A 156 -8.35 -5.83 -4.64
CA PHE A 156 -9.58 -5.46 -3.96
C PHE A 156 -9.55 -6.04 -2.55
N ALA A 157 -9.58 -5.17 -1.55
CA ALA A 157 -9.59 -5.56 -0.14
C ALA A 157 -10.94 -5.24 0.50
N VAL A 158 -11.37 -6.10 1.40
CA VAL A 158 -12.51 -5.84 2.29
C VAL A 158 -12.03 -6.02 3.72
N GLY A 159 -12.35 -5.04 4.55
CA GLY A 159 -12.14 -5.06 5.99
C GLY A 159 -13.42 -4.81 6.75
N ALA A 160 -13.35 -4.92 8.06
CA ALA A 160 -14.44 -4.57 8.96
C ALA A 160 -13.95 -3.78 10.16
N VAL A 161 -14.81 -2.92 10.67
CA VAL A 161 -14.61 -2.18 11.91
C VAL A 161 -15.91 -2.20 12.71
N GLU A 162 -15.83 -2.31 14.05
CA GLU A 162 -16.99 -2.08 14.90
C GLU A 162 -17.51 -0.66 14.71
N LYS A 163 -18.82 -0.46 14.58
CA LYS A 163 -19.42 0.82 14.23
C LYS A 163 -18.97 1.96 15.15
N ASP A 164 -18.87 1.66 16.45
CA ASP A 164 -18.48 2.66 17.45
C ASP A 164 -16.96 2.96 17.46
N ASP A 165 -16.16 2.12 16.78
CA ASP A 165 -14.70 2.27 16.62
C ASP A 165 -14.29 2.85 15.25
N TYR A 166 -15.27 3.26 14.44
CA TYR A 166 -15.02 3.82 13.12
C TYR A 166 -14.33 5.18 13.22
N VAL A 167 -13.21 5.33 12.52
CA VAL A 167 -12.40 6.56 12.52
C VAL A 167 -12.72 7.35 11.24
N ASP A 168 -13.27 8.54 11.40
CA ASP A 168 -13.69 9.43 10.31
C ASP A 168 -13.10 10.85 10.40
N GLY A 169 -12.25 11.11 11.39
CA GLY A 169 -11.68 12.43 11.61
C GLY A 169 -12.57 13.42 12.35
N SER A 170 -13.83 13.08 12.66
CA SER A 170 -14.79 14.00 13.29
C SER A 170 -14.37 14.45 14.70
N GLU A 171 -13.53 13.67 15.38
CA GLU A 171 -12.97 13.97 16.69
C GLU A 171 -11.68 14.80 16.68
N VAL A 172 -11.19 15.18 15.49
CA VAL A 172 -9.98 16.00 15.36
C VAL A 172 -10.20 17.39 15.92
N LYS A 173 -9.24 17.86 16.76
CA LYS A 173 -9.29 19.13 17.48
C LYS A 173 -7.92 19.81 17.50
N GLU A 174 -7.93 21.13 17.69
CA GLU A 174 -6.73 21.93 17.91
C GLU A 174 -5.89 21.38 19.08
N GLY A 175 -4.57 21.36 18.91
CA GLY A 175 -3.59 20.87 19.90
C GLY A 175 -3.33 19.38 19.86
N GLN A 176 -4.07 18.61 19.06
CA GLN A 176 -3.73 17.20 18.81
C GLN A 176 -2.47 17.08 17.96
N VAL A 177 -1.79 15.95 18.10
CA VAL A 177 -0.48 15.70 17.53
C VAL A 177 -0.58 14.78 16.33
N VAL A 178 0.14 15.13 15.28
CA VAL A 178 0.33 14.28 14.10
C VAL A 178 1.60 13.45 14.29
N ILE A 179 1.45 12.13 14.32
CA ILE A 179 2.56 11.16 14.32
C ILE A 179 2.70 10.60 12.92
N GLY A 180 3.88 10.73 12.33
CA GLY A 180 4.24 10.14 11.06
C GLY A 180 4.94 8.79 11.26
N LEU A 181 4.51 7.77 10.51
CA LEU A 181 5.12 6.45 10.47
C LEU A 181 6.02 6.37 9.24
N ALA A 182 7.27 5.97 9.45
CA ALA A 182 8.27 5.90 8.39
C ALA A 182 7.83 5.01 7.23
N SER A 183 8.09 5.47 6.00
CA SER A 183 7.95 4.66 4.79
C SER A 183 9.14 3.72 4.60
N SER A 184 9.02 2.74 3.72
CA SER A 184 10.13 1.90 3.26
C SER A 184 10.95 2.56 2.12
N GLY A 185 10.45 3.64 1.56
CA GLY A 185 10.97 4.34 0.41
C GLY A 185 9.86 5.04 -0.37
N ILE A 186 9.91 4.97 -1.69
CA ILE A 186 8.98 5.66 -2.59
C ILE A 186 7.55 5.09 -2.50
N HIS A 187 7.42 3.83 -2.10
CA HIS A 187 6.18 3.04 -2.14
C HIS A 187 5.76 2.74 -3.58
N SER A 188 4.51 3.07 -3.98
CA SER A 188 4.00 2.76 -5.32
C SER A 188 3.47 3.98 -6.08
N ASN A 189 3.75 5.20 -5.58
CA ASN A 189 3.26 6.44 -6.19
C ASN A 189 4.40 7.26 -6.81
N GLY A 190 4.07 8.07 -7.83
CA GLY A 190 5.03 8.92 -8.52
C GLY A 190 5.92 8.19 -9.55
N TYR A 191 5.67 6.91 -9.85
CA TYR A 191 6.56 6.10 -10.69
C TYR A 191 6.61 6.50 -12.16
N SER A 192 5.63 7.21 -12.70
CA SER A 192 5.77 7.80 -14.04
C SER A 192 6.91 8.81 -14.09
N LEU A 193 7.02 9.65 -13.05
CA LEU A 193 8.14 10.58 -12.91
C LEU A 193 9.45 9.85 -12.61
N VAL A 194 9.46 8.91 -11.66
CA VAL A 194 10.64 8.10 -11.32
C VAL A 194 11.25 7.46 -12.57
N ARG A 195 10.43 6.78 -13.38
CA ARG A 195 10.88 6.13 -14.63
C ARG A 195 11.40 7.13 -15.65
N LYS A 196 10.77 8.29 -15.78
CA LYS A 196 11.26 9.38 -16.63
C LYS A 196 12.66 9.81 -16.19
N LEU A 197 12.86 10.07 -14.90
CA LEU A 197 14.15 10.51 -14.36
C LEU A 197 15.23 9.44 -14.47
N ILE A 198 14.91 8.17 -14.28
CA ILE A 198 15.82 7.05 -14.52
C ILE A 198 16.31 7.07 -15.98
N ASN A 199 15.38 7.17 -16.93
CA ASN A 199 15.70 7.17 -18.35
C ASN A 199 16.55 8.40 -18.75
N GLU A 200 16.23 9.57 -18.23
CA GLU A 200 16.94 10.82 -18.53
C GLU A 200 18.34 10.87 -17.89
N SER A 201 18.51 10.27 -16.70
CA SER A 201 19.81 10.22 -16.02
C SER A 201 20.81 9.28 -16.66
N GLY A 202 20.34 8.26 -17.40
CA GLY A 202 21.18 7.20 -17.96
C GLY A 202 21.87 6.33 -16.92
N ILE A 203 21.38 6.32 -15.68
CA ILE A 203 21.98 5.55 -14.59
C ILE A 203 21.89 4.05 -14.81
N ASP A 204 22.97 3.33 -14.51
CA ASP A 204 22.93 1.87 -14.39
C ASP A 204 22.23 1.48 -13.08
N LEU A 205 21.05 0.89 -13.18
CA LEU A 205 20.26 0.47 -12.01
C LEU A 205 20.88 -0.73 -11.24
N ALA A 206 21.89 -1.41 -11.80
CA ALA A 206 22.69 -2.38 -11.07
C ALA A 206 23.78 -1.72 -10.20
N SER A 207 24.08 -0.43 -10.41
CA SER A 207 25.07 0.30 -9.62
C SER A 207 24.61 0.50 -8.18
N ASN A 208 25.57 0.68 -7.27
CA ASN A 208 25.30 0.79 -5.83
C ASN A 208 24.77 2.18 -5.47
N PHE A 209 23.68 2.19 -4.70
CA PHE A 209 23.14 3.36 -4.03
C PHE A 209 22.82 3.01 -2.56
N ASP A 210 23.48 3.71 -1.65
CA ASP A 210 23.28 3.52 -0.20
C ASP A 210 23.38 2.04 0.26
N ASN A 211 24.45 1.35 -0.20
CA ASN A 211 24.83 -0.04 0.09
C ASN A 211 23.97 -1.12 -0.58
N ARG A 212 23.11 -0.81 -1.52
CA ARG A 212 22.35 -1.78 -2.33
C ARG A 212 22.16 -1.28 -3.78
N PRO A 213 21.84 -2.15 -4.75
CA PRO A 213 21.59 -1.71 -6.11
C PRO A 213 20.43 -0.71 -6.19
N PHE A 214 20.50 0.28 -7.08
CA PHE A 214 19.41 1.23 -7.32
C PHE A 214 18.08 0.52 -7.60
N ILE A 215 18.11 -0.56 -8.39
CA ILE A 215 16.88 -1.30 -8.70
C ILE A 215 16.17 -1.83 -7.45
N ASP A 216 16.92 -2.26 -6.43
CA ASP A 216 16.35 -2.74 -5.18
C ASP A 216 15.76 -1.60 -4.35
N VAL A 217 16.33 -0.38 -4.46
CA VAL A 217 15.76 0.82 -3.83
C VAL A 217 14.46 1.24 -4.52
N PHE A 218 14.43 1.21 -5.85
CA PHE A 218 13.23 1.55 -6.62
C PHE A 218 12.12 0.48 -6.54
N LEU A 219 12.46 -0.79 -6.33
CA LEU A 219 11.48 -1.87 -6.19
C LEU A 219 11.19 -2.22 -4.71
N GLU A 220 11.70 -1.42 -3.75
CA GLU A 220 11.33 -1.60 -2.35
C GLU A 220 9.82 -1.60 -2.19
N PRO A 221 9.22 -2.65 -1.59
CA PRO A 221 7.78 -2.75 -1.45
C PRO A 221 7.20 -1.64 -0.57
N THR A 222 5.98 -1.27 -0.83
CA THR A 222 5.16 -0.42 0.04
C THR A 222 5.03 -1.07 1.41
N LYS A 223 5.28 -0.28 2.46
CA LYS A 223 5.22 -0.75 3.85
C LYS A 223 3.78 -1.09 4.26
N LEU A 224 3.63 -2.18 4.99
CA LEU A 224 2.37 -2.61 5.56
C LEU A 224 2.19 -2.02 6.97
N TYR A 225 1.14 -1.24 7.18
CA TYR A 225 0.88 -0.56 8.45
C TYR A 225 -0.19 -1.23 9.31
N VAL A 226 -0.80 -2.31 8.82
CA VAL A 226 -1.96 -2.96 9.46
C VAL A 226 -1.67 -3.38 10.89
N LYS A 227 -0.67 -4.24 11.11
CA LYS A 227 -0.35 -4.74 12.47
C LYS A 227 0.00 -3.64 13.46
N PRO A 228 0.94 -2.72 13.16
CA PRO A 228 1.31 -1.66 14.10
C PRO A 228 0.16 -0.72 14.42
N VAL A 229 -0.65 -0.34 13.43
CA VAL A 229 -1.77 0.59 13.65
C VAL A 229 -2.91 -0.09 14.43
N LEU A 230 -3.23 -1.35 14.13
CA LEU A 230 -4.23 -2.09 14.93
C LEU A 230 -3.75 -2.36 16.37
N ALA A 231 -2.45 -2.57 16.58
CA ALA A 231 -1.88 -2.64 17.94
C ALA A 231 -2.00 -1.30 18.67
N LEU A 232 -1.71 -0.20 17.99
CA LEU A 232 -1.86 1.14 18.53
C LEU A 232 -3.33 1.44 18.90
N LYS A 233 -4.26 1.14 18.00
CA LYS A 233 -5.71 1.40 18.17
C LYS A 233 -6.29 0.71 19.42
N LYS A 234 -5.74 -0.42 19.84
CA LYS A 234 -6.19 -1.13 21.06
C LYS A 234 -5.92 -0.37 22.36
N GLU A 235 -4.97 0.55 22.34
CA GLU A 235 -4.43 1.19 23.55
C GLU A 235 -4.49 2.71 23.52
N VAL A 236 -4.65 3.30 22.33
CA VAL A 236 -4.67 4.75 22.10
C VAL A 236 -5.87 5.10 21.24
N SER A 237 -6.61 6.15 21.64
CA SER A 237 -7.69 6.69 20.83
C SER A 237 -7.12 7.48 19.66
N ILE A 238 -7.20 6.88 18.46
CA ILE A 238 -6.77 7.53 17.22
C ILE A 238 -7.93 8.38 16.70
N LYS A 239 -7.66 9.65 16.38
CA LYS A 239 -8.66 10.61 15.95
C LYS A 239 -8.84 10.68 14.43
N ALA A 240 -7.75 10.47 13.71
CA ALA A 240 -7.71 10.39 12.26
C ALA A 240 -6.47 9.63 11.79
N MET A 241 -6.53 9.11 10.59
CA MET A 241 -5.42 8.39 9.93
C MET A 241 -5.37 8.73 8.46
N ASN A 242 -4.16 8.71 7.88
CA ASN A 242 -3.95 8.94 6.47
C ASN A 242 -2.89 7.98 5.93
N HIS A 243 -3.15 7.39 4.77
CA HIS A 243 -2.15 6.73 3.94
C HIS A 243 -1.59 7.75 2.95
N ILE A 244 -0.28 7.97 2.95
CA ILE A 244 0.37 8.95 2.08
C ILE A 244 0.68 8.31 0.73
N THR A 245 -0.13 8.62 -0.25
CA THR A 245 -0.09 8.09 -1.62
C THR A 245 0.11 9.21 -2.65
N GLY A 246 -0.42 9.07 -3.87
CA GLY A 246 -0.39 10.13 -4.87
C GLY A 246 -1.01 11.44 -4.36
N GLY A 247 -0.39 12.56 -4.69
CA GLY A 247 -0.73 13.86 -4.11
C GLY A 247 -0.01 14.18 -2.79
N GLY A 248 0.80 13.24 -2.27
CA GLY A 248 1.69 13.45 -1.12
C GLY A 248 0.99 13.98 0.13
N PHE A 249 1.67 14.83 0.87
CA PHE A 249 1.13 15.43 2.10
C PHE A 249 -0.05 16.36 1.83
N TYR A 250 0.04 17.12 0.74
CA TYR A 250 -0.95 18.16 0.41
C TYR A 250 -2.35 17.62 0.13
N GLU A 251 -2.45 16.44 -0.49
CA GLU A 251 -3.75 15.88 -0.82
C GLU A 251 -4.24 14.83 0.19
N ASN A 252 -3.32 14.10 0.86
CA ASN A 252 -3.74 12.98 1.70
C ASN A 252 -4.06 13.41 3.14
N ILE A 253 -3.21 14.22 3.79
CA ILE A 253 -3.44 14.62 5.19
C ILE A 253 -4.78 15.39 5.37
N PRO A 254 -5.14 16.32 4.49
CA PRO A 254 -6.41 17.04 4.60
C PRO A 254 -7.67 16.18 4.54
N ARG A 255 -7.62 14.99 3.90
CA ARG A 255 -8.82 14.13 3.74
C ARG A 255 -9.46 13.71 5.06
N ALA A 256 -8.66 13.62 6.14
CA ALA A 256 -9.13 13.20 7.44
C ALA A 256 -9.35 14.37 8.42
N LEU A 257 -9.28 15.62 7.94
CA LEU A 257 -9.44 16.80 8.79
C LEU A 257 -10.84 17.43 8.60
N PRO A 258 -11.53 17.81 9.67
CA PRO A 258 -12.75 18.61 9.56
C PRO A 258 -12.44 20.02 9.06
N ALA A 259 -13.45 20.67 8.47
CA ALA A 259 -13.33 22.05 8.02
C ALA A 259 -12.91 22.98 9.16
N GLY A 260 -12.05 23.96 8.86
CA GLY A 260 -11.53 24.92 9.85
C GLY A 260 -10.31 24.45 10.65
N TYR A 261 -9.78 23.25 10.34
CA TYR A 261 -8.54 22.75 10.91
C TYR A 261 -7.48 22.50 9.83
N ALA A 262 -6.21 22.62 10.24
CA ALA A 262 -5.05 22.30 9.42
C ALA A 262 -4.05 21.46 10.21
N ALA A 263 -3.33 20.60 9.50
CA ALA A 263 -2.12 19.98 10.02
C ALA A 263 -0.93 20.90 9.74
N ARG A 264 -0.24 21.33 10.79
CA ARG A 264 1.03 22.06 10.69
C ARG A 264 2.16 21.08 10.91
N ILE A 265 2.89 20.77 9.84
CA ILE A 265 3.93 19.74 9.80
C ILE A 265 5.31 20.40 9.76
N ASP A 266 6.22 19.97 10.62
CA ASP A 266 7.64 20.31 10.58
C ASP A 266 8.40 19.24 9.81
N THR A 267 8.81 19.56 8.58
CA THR A 267 9.51 18.62 7.69
C THR A 267 10.93 18.30 8.14
N THR A 268 11.46 19.02 9.13
CA THR A 268 12.78 18.76 9.73
C THR A 268 12.72 17.76 10.91
N SER A 269 11.53 17.38 11.35
CA SER A 269 11.30 16.51 12.51
C SER A 269 11.46 15.01 12.25
N PHE A 270 11.68 14.61 11.00
CA PHE A 270 11.88 13.22 10.59
C PHE A 270 12.93 13.10 9.48
N PRO A 271 13.62 11.95 9.36
CA PRO A 271 14.60 11.75 8.31
C PRO A 271 13.93 11.53 6.95
N THR A 272 14.47 12.17 5.92
CA THR A 272 14.09 11.91 4.53
C THR A 272 15.05 10.88 3.92
N PRO A 273 14.56 9.75 3.37
CA PRO A 273 15.41 8.78 2.68
C PRO A 273 16.14 9.39 1.49
N LYS A 274 17.42 9.06 1.33
CA LYS A 274 18.32 9.65 0.30
C LYS A 274 17.81 9.53 -1.14
N ILE A 275 16.93 8.57 -1.41
CA ILE A 275 16.37 8.41 -2.75
C ILE A 275 15.54 9.63 -3.17
N PHE A 276 14.90 10.32 -2.22
CA PHE A 276 14.16 11.54 -2.52
C PHE A 276 15.10 12.70 -2.88
N ASP A 277 16.29 12.80 -2.25
CA ASP A 277 17.31 13.78 -2.63
C ASP A 277 17.79 13.53 -4.07
N TRP A 278 17.99 12.23 -4.42
CA TRP A 278 18.39 11.86 -5.78
C TRP A 278 17.30 12.25 -6.80
N LEU A 279 16.03 11.92 -6.52
CA LEU A 279 14.91 12.28 -7.39
C LEU A 279 14.78 13.80 -7.55
N GLN A 280 14.89 14.54 -6.46
CA GLN A 280 14.83 16.00 -6.46
C GLN A 280 15.91 16.62 -7.34
N GLN A 281 17.15 16.15 -7.18
CA GLN A 281 18.30 16.64 -7.95
C GLN A 281 18.20 16.29 -9.43
N GLN A 282 17.84 15.03 -9.77
CA GLN A 282 17.70 14.61 -11.17
C GLN A 282 16.58 15.35 -11.89
N GLY A 283 15.48 15.61 -11.19
CA GLY A 283 14.31 16.31 -11.75
C GLY A 283 14.39 17.83 -11.64
N ASN A 284 15.37 18.39 -10.91
CA ASN A 284 15.39 19.81 -10.51
C ASN A 284 14.02 20.26 -9.98
N ILE A 285 13.46 19.46 -9.03
CA ILE A 285 12.10 19.63 -8.52
C ILE A 285 12.16 20.50 -7.26
N GLU A 286 11.27 21.48 -7.17
CA GLU A 286 11.14 22.32 -5.97
C GLU A 286 10.68 21.48 -4.76
N THR A 287 11.17 21.82 -3.56
CA THR A 287 10.92 21.03 -2.35
C THR A 287 9.42 20.88 -2.06
N ASN A 288 8.64 21.94 -2.22
CA ASN A 288 7.18 21.88 -2.06
C ASN A 288 6.52 20.88 -3.02
N GLU A 289 7.00 20.82 -4.26
CA GLU A 289 6.50 19.88 -5.26
C GLU A 289 6.85 18.43 -4.91
N MET A 290 8.02 18.18 -4.32
CA MET A 290 8.39 16.85 -3.80
C MET A 290 7.35 16.35 -2.79
N TYR A 291 6.89 17.20 -1.85
CA TYR A 291 5.85 16.86 -0.87
C TYR A 291 4.45 16.73 -1.47
N ASN A 292 4.24 17.20 -2.70
CA ASN A 292 2.99 17.00 -3.45
C ASN A 292 3.00 15.69 -4.29
N ILE A 293 4.18 15.17 -4.62
CA ILE A 293 4.33 13.97 -5.45
C ILE A 293 4.57 12.73 -4.59
N PHE A 294 5.44 12.83 -3.58
CA PHE A 294 6.00 11.71 -2.84
C PHE A 294 5.65 11.75 -1.35
N ASN A 295 5.84 10.60 -0.69
CA ASN A 295 5.66 10.47 0.76
C ASN A 295 6.82 11.06 1.59
N MET A 296 7.93 11.42 0.99
CA MET A 296 9.13 12.05 1.58
C MET A 296 9.65 11.36 2.86
N GLY A 297 9.39 10.06 3.03
CA GLY A 297 9.83 9.28 4.19
C GLY A 297 8.72 8.97 5.20
N ILE A 298 7.53 9.53 5.06
CA ILE A 298 6.36 9.24 5.91
C ILE A 298 5.27 8.63 5.04
N GLY A 299 5.02 7.32 5.21
CA GLY A 299 4.02 6.62 4.40
C GLY A 299 2.63 6.57 5.04
N TYR A 300 2.52 6.83 6.33
CA TYR A 300 1.27 6.80 7.07
C TYR A 300 1.27 7.82 8.20
N THR A 301 0.12 8.40 8.54
CA THR A 301 0.00 9.30 9.69
C THR A 301 -1.15 8.90 10.59
N VAL A 302 -1.00 9.15 11.89
CA VAL A 302 -2.07 9.03 12.88
C VAL A 302 -2.15 10.31 13.68
N ILE A 303 -3.36 10.73 14.05
CA ILE A 303 -3.62 11.89 14.90
C ILE A 303 -4.11 11.41 16.26
N VAL A 304 -3.44 11.84 17.32
CA VAL A 304 -3.71 11.42 18.69
C VAL A 304 -3.73 12.63 19.63
N ASP A 305 -4.30 12.47 20.84
CA ASP A 305 -4.20 13.48 21.87
C ASP A 305 -2.74 13.60 22.37
N GLU A 306 -2.29 14.82 22.72
CA GLU A 306 -0.91 15.10 23.16
C GLU A 306 -0.45 14.18 24.33
N LYS A 307 -1.34 13.88 25.26
CA LYS A 307 -1.07 12.99 26.42
C LYS A 307 -0.71 11.56 26.01
N ASP A 308 -1.15 11.12 24.84
CA ASP A 308 -0.99 9.75 24.36
C ASP A 308 0.24 9.57 23.44
N VAL A 309 0.93 10.66 23.05
CA VAL A 309 2.07 10.63 22.10
C VAL A 309 3.17 9.68 22.54
N SER A 310 3.64 9.79 23.78
CA SER A 310 4.74 8.94 24.28
C SER A 310 4.37 7.46 24.28
N ARG A 311 3.10 7.14 24.59
CA ARG A 311 2.59 5.77 24.56
C ARG A 311 2.48 5.27 23.13
N ALA A 312 1.96 6.10 22.21
CA ALA A 312 1.83 5.78 20.81
C ALA A 312 3.19 5.46 20.16
N LEU A 313 4.19 6.32 20.36
CA LEU A 313 5.55 6.10 19.85
C LEU A 313 6.17 4.81 20.40
N LYS A 314 5.96 4.52 21.69
CA LYS A 314 6.45 3.28 22.32
C LYS A 314 5.81 2.05 21.67
N ILE A 315 4.49 2.03 21.50
CA ILE A 315 3.78 0.88 20.88
C ILE A 315 4.27 0.66 19.43
N LEU A 316 4.41 1.74 18.66
CA LEU A 316 4.90 1.64 17.27
C LEU A 316 6.33 1.10 17.22
N ALA A 317 7.21 1.53 18.12
CA ALA A 317 8.56 0.99 18.24
C ALA A 317 8.59 -0.51 18.62
N GLU A 318 7.71 -0.95 19.53
CA GLU A 318 7.53 -2.37 19.88
C GLU A 318 7.04 -3.21 18.69
N GLN A 319 6.36 -2.58 17.72
CA GLN A 319 5.96 -3.19 16.46
C GLN A 319 7.00 -3.04 15.33
N ASN A 320 8.24 -2.62 15.66
CA ASN A 320 9.34 -2.37 14.72
C ASN A 320 9.00 -1.31 13.64
N VAL A 321 8.22 -0.30 13.99
CA VAL A 321 7.93 0.85 13.13
C VAL A 321 8.58 2.09 13.71
N GLU A 322 9.47 2.70 12.93
CA GLU A 322 9.97 4.04 13.25
C GLU A 322 8.84 5.05 13.04
N ALA A 323 8.63 5.89 14.05
CA ALA A 323 7.58 6.90 14.03
C ALA A 323 8.05 8.17 14.74
N TYR A 324 7.55 9.31 14.28
CA TYR A 324 8.00 10.62 14.67
C TYR A 324 6.80 11.52 14.97
N GLN A 325 6.92 12.40 15.97
CA GLN A 325 6.00 13.52 16.12
C GLN A 325 6.35 14.55 15.04
N ILE A 326 5.51 14.65 14.00
CA ILE A 326 5.82 15.47 12.84
C ILE A 326 5.07 16.80 12.81
N GLY A 327 4.07 16.99 13.69
CA GLY A 327 3.30 18.22 13.69
C GLY A 327 2.13 18.23 14.65
N HIS A 328 1.30 19.25 14.50
CA HIS A 328 0.12 19.49 15.37
C HIS A 328 -1.06 19.95 14.53
N ILE A 329 -2.25 19.73 15.06
CA ILE A 329 -3.48 20.27 14.51
C ILE A 329 -3.68 21.70 15.02
N VAL A 330 -3.93 22.63 14.10
CA VAL A 330 -4.19 24.04 14.37
C VAL A 330 -5.51 24.46 13.74
N LYS A 331 -6.11 25.54 14.24
CA LYS A 331 -7.21 26.19 13.55
C LYS A 331 -6.69 26.97 12.35
N ASN A 332 -7.25 26.72 11.20
CA ASN A 332 -6.98 27.47 9.98
C ASN A 332 -8.15 27.31 9.01
N GLU A 333 -8.69 28.45 8.55
CA GLU A 333 -9.81 28.48 7.59
C GLU A 333 -9.32 28.64 6.13
N SER A 334 -8.05 28.95 5.92
CA SER A 334 -7.50 29.27 4.60
C SER A 334 -6.82 28.07 3.92
N THR A 335 -6.25 27.15 4.70
CA THR A 335 -5.59 25.94 4.21
C THR A 335 -5.76 24.80 5.20
N ALA A 336 -5.81 23.58 4.72
CA ALA A 336 -5.87 22.39 5.56
C ALA A 336 -4.49 21.76 5.88
N ILE A 337 -3.40 22.30 5.29
CA ILE A 337 -2.04 21.87 5.58
C ILE A 337 -1.06 23.04 5.50
N GLU A 338 -0.12 23.07 6.44
CA GLU A 338 1.01 24.01 6.48
C GLU A 338 2.29 23.18 6.65
N LEU A 339 3.24 23.31 5.72
CA LEU A 339 4.57 22.71 5.83
C LEU A 339 5.57 23.75 6.26
N LEU A 340 6.32 23.46 7.32
CA LEU A 340 7.42 24.28 7.82
C LEU A 340 8.74 23.61 7.40
N GLY A 341 9.75 24.40 6.99
CA GLY A 341 11.07 23.91 6.60
C GLY A 341 11.19 23.50 5.12
N VAL A 342 10.21 23.86 4.29
CA VAL A 342 10.23 23.66 2.83
C VAL A 342 10.47 24.96 2.09
#